data_59c9ffafe85316f248e22c3852190590
#
_entry.id   59c9ffafe85316f248e22c3852190590
#
_cell.length_a   1.000
_cell.length_b   1.000
_cell.length_c   1.000
_cell.angle_alpha   90.00
_cell.angle_beta   90.00
_cell.angle_gamma   90.00
#
_symmetry.space_group_name_H-M   'P 1'
#
loop_
_entity.id
_entity.type
_entity.pdbx_description
1 polymer ?
#
loop_
_entity_poly.entity_id
_entity_poly.type
_entity_poly.pdbx_seq_one_letter_code
_entity_poly.pdbx_strand_id
1 'polypeptide(L)'
;MTYRIDLDANLLLVVMSGVLTQAERMQTMLAWINDPAFRPGLDTFCDLTTSESTPDLAELREIVATISEHAPRIGPKKVAMLTSRPITFGVARVFEALAEVEDTPLQVKVFNDRSAAWAWLRPGFDQAELSNTV
;
A
#
# COMPACT_ATOMS: atom_id res chain seq x y z
N MET A 1 0.04 -9.73 7.72
CA MET A 1 0.45 -8.49 7.07
C MET A 1 1.86 -8.15 7.51
N THR A 2 2.74 -7.93 6.57
CA THR A 2 4.14 -7.62 6.84
C THR A 2 4.56 -6.41 6.02
N TYR A 3 5.61 -5.71 6.48
CA TYR A 3 6.18 -4.61 5.73
C TYR A 3 7.70 -4.58 5.84
N ARG A 4 8.33 -3.93 4.88
CA ARG A 4 9.77 -3.68 4.87
C ARG A 4 10.05 -2.30 4.28
N ILE A 5 10.95 -1.56 4.90
CA ILE A 5 11.40 -0.26 4.41
C ILE A 5 12.77 -0.43 3.78
N ASP A 6 12.90 -0.03 2.52
CA ASP A 6 14.17 0.00 1.79
C ASP A 6 14.49 1.47 1.48
N LEU A 7 15.34 2.07 2.29
CA LEU A 7 15.67 3.48 2.17
C LEU A 7 16.52 3.76 0.92
N ASP A 8 17.37 2.83 0.51
CA ASP A 8 18.19 3.01 -0.70
C ASP A 8 17.32 3.09 -1.95
N ALA A 9 16.26 2.30 -2.01
CA ALA A 9 15.30 2.32 -3.11
C ALA A 9 14.17 3.35 -2.91
N ASN A 10 14.09 4.00 -1.75
CA ASN A 10 12.99 4.87 -1.35
C ASN A 10 11.63 4.17 -1.46
N LEU A 11 11.55 2.97 -0.91
CA LEU A 11 10.35 2.12 -0.99
C LEU A 11 9.89 1.61 0.35
N LEU A 12 8.58 1.52 0.49
CA LEU A 12 7.89 0.73 1.51
C LEU A 12 7.24 -0.45 0.79
N LEU A 13 7.58 -1.66 1.20
CA LEU A 13 7.04 -2.90 0.64
C LEU A 13 6.08 -3.50 1.64
N VAL A 14 4.82 -3.69 1.25
CA VAL A 14 3.76 -4.22 2.10
C VAL A 14 3.20 -5.49 1.47
N VAL A 15 3.06 -6.54 2.26
CA VAL A 15 2.41 -7.79 1.82
C VAL A 15 1.23 -8.07 2.73
N MET A 16 0.06 -8.21 2.14
CA MET A 16 -1.15 -8.65 2.81
C MET A 16 -1.45 -10.07 2.39
N SER A 17 -1.49 -11.00 3.35
CA SER A 17 -1.61 -12.43 3.08
C SER A 17 -2.66 -13.06 4.00
N GLY A 18 -3.42 -14.01 3.46
CA GLY A 18 -4.43 -14.73 4.22
C GLY A 18 -5.60 -13.85 4.65
N VAL A 19 -6.25 -14.23 5.74
CA VAL A 19 -7.38 -13.51 6.33
C VAL A 19 -6.85 -12.53 7.38
N LEU A 20 -7.13 -11.25 7.18
CA LEU A 20 -6.70 -10.18 8.09
C LEU A 20 -7.92 -9.55 8.76
N THR A 21 -7.79 -9.27 10.06
CA THR A 21 -8.77 -8.45 10.77
C THR A 21 -8.46 -6.97 10.54
N GLN A 22 -9.45 -6.12 10.77
CA GLN A 22 -9.22 -4.68 10.71
C GLN A 22 -8.16 -4.23 11.74
N ALA A 23 -8.19 -4.83 12.94
CA ALA A 23 -7.20 -4.54 13.97
C ALA A 23 -5.77 -4.82 13.48
N GLU A 24 -5.56 -5.95 12.81
CA GLU A 24 -4.25 -6.30 12.25
C GLU A 24 -3.80 -5.30 11.18
N ARG A 25 -4.73 -4.90 10.29
CA ARG A 25 -4.43 -3.89 9.25
C ARG A 25 -4.00 -2.56 9.88
N MET A 26 -4.76 -2.10 10.87
CA MET A 26 -4.50 -0.82 11.53
C MET A 26 -3.21 -0.86 12.35
N GLN A 27 -2.95 -1.94 13.08
CA GLN A 27 -1.71 -2.11 13.84
C GLN A 27 -0.49 -2.07 12.95
N THR A 28 -0.52 -2.80 11.84
CA THR A 28 0.63 -2.84 10.91
C THR A 28 0.85 -1.49 10.24
N MET A 29 -0.23 -0.82 9.82
CA MET A 29 -0.13 0.50 9.23
C MET A 29 0.47 1.52 10.19
N LEU A 30 0.03 1.54 11.44
CA LEU A 30 0.59 2.41 12.45
C LEU A 30 2.04 2.03 12.77
N ALA A 31 2.38 0.74 12.70
CA ALA A 31 3.75 0.29 12.91
C ALA A 31 4.71 0.88 11.89
N TRP A 32 4.38 0.84 10.59
CA TRP A 32 5.28 1.44 9.61
C TRP A 32 5.29 2.97 9.65
N ILE A 33 4.15 3.62 9.91
CA ILE A 33 4.09 5.07 10.04
C ILE A 33 5.00 5.55 11.19
N ASN A 34 5.06 4.79 12.28
CA ASN A 34 5.84 5.14 13.46
C ASN A 34 7.23 4.50 13.51
N ASP A 35 7.59 3.73 12.49
CA ASP A 35 8.92 3.11 12.40
C ASP A 35 10.00 4.20 12.30
N PRO A 36 11.10 4.10 13.07
CA PRO A 36 12.18 5.09 13.01
C PRO A 36 12.80 5.25 11.62
N ALA A 37 12.72 4.23 10.78
CA ALA A 37 13.22 4.28 9.40
C ALA A 37 12.22 4.94 8.43
N PHE A 38 10.97 5.12 8.85
CA PHE A 38 9.96 5.72 8.00
C PHE A 38 10.25 7.22 7.78
N ARG A 39 10.07 7.67 6.56
CA ARG A 39 10.22 9.09 6.21
C ARG A 39 9.14 9.49 5.19
N PRO A 40 8.79 10.79 5.09
CA PRO A 40 7.82 11.25 4.11
C PRO A 40 8.22 10.90 2.69
N GLY A 41 7.25 10.52 1.86
CA GLY A 41 7.48 10.31 0.44
C GLY A 41 8.04 8.94 0.06
N LEU A 42 7.98 7.94 0.96
CA LEU A 42 8.32 6.56 0.60
C LEU A 42 7.27 5.98 -0.32
N ASP A 43 7.58 5.83 -1.61
CA ASP A 43 6.69 5.17 -2.53
C ASP A 43 6.42 3.73 -2.07
N THR A 44 5.20 3.26 -2.25
CA THR A 44 4.73 2.02 -1.63
C THR A 44 4.28 1.02 -2.68
N PHE A 45 4.80 -0.19 -2.57
CA PHE A 45 4.29 -1.35 -3.31
C PHE A 45 3.53 -2.24 -2.33
N CYS A 46 2.24 -2.41 -2.58
CA CYS A 46 1.36 -3.22 -1.73
C CYS A 46 0.92 -4.47 -2.49
N ASP A 47 1.41 -5.62 -2.05
CA ASP A 47 1.10 -6.92 -2.65
C ASP A 47 -0.09 -7.56 -1.93
N LEU A 48 -1.23 -7.63 -2.63
CA LEU A 48 -2.45 -8.26 -2.14
C LEU A 48 -2.76 -9.57 -2.88
N THR A 49 -1.80 -10.12 -3.62
CA THR A 49 -2.05 -11.31 -4.45
C THR A 49 -2.41 -12.55 -3.64
N THR A 50 -1.98 -12.62 -2.39
CA THR A 50 -2.29 -13.74 -1.47
C THR A 50 -3.27 -13.35 -0.37
N SER A 51 -3.90 -12.19 -0.47
CA SER A 51 -4.93 -11.75 0.47
C SER A 51 -6.22 -12.56 0.26
N GLU A 52 -6.80 -13.03 1.36
CA GLU A 52 -8.04 -13.82 1.35
C GLU A 52 -9.19 -13.09 2.03
N SER A 53 -9.00 -11.85 2.40
CA SER A 53 -10.04 -11.00 3.01
C SER A 53 -9.96 -9.58 2.48
N THR A 54 -11.09 -8.89 2.54
CA THR A 54 -11.15 -7.47 2.14
C THR A 54 -11.84 -6.66 3.22
N PRO A 55 -11.41 -5.40 3.44
CA PRO A 55 -12.15 -4.50 4.34
C PRO A 55 -13.50 -4.11 3.72
N ASP A 56 -14.48 -3.86 4.56
CA ASP A 56 -15.74 -3.25 4.12
C ASP A 56 -15.59 -1.73 3.99
N LEU A 57 -16.66 -1.06 3.57
CA LEU A 57 -16.60 0.39 3.33
C LEU A 57 -16.27 1.18 4.59
N ALA A 58 -16.85 0.81 5.74
CA ALA A 58 -16.56 1.48 7.00
C ALA A 58 -15.09 1.30 7.41
N GLU A 59 -14.55 0.11 7.21
CA GLU A 59 -13.15 -0.20 7.47
C GLU A 59 -12.22 0.56 6.53
N LEU A 60 -12.58 0.67 5.24
CA LEU A 60 -11.81 1.48 4.28
C LEU A 60 -11.79 2.95 4.70
N ARG A 61 -12.92 3.48 5.14
CA ARG A 61 -12.99 4.87 5.62
C ARG A 61 -12.13 5.11 6.84
N GLU A 62 -12.06 4.14 7.76
CA GLU A 62 -11.17 4.22 8.92
C GLU A 62 -9.69 4.27 8.49
N ILE A 63 -9.32 3.43 7.52
CA ILE A 63 -7.96 3.43 6.97
C ILE A 63 -7.63 4.80 6.38
N VAL A 64 -8.51 5.33 5.54
CA VAL A 64 -8.30 6.62 4.86
C VAL A 64 -8.25 7.77 5.88
N ALA A 65 -9.11 7.74 6.90
CA ALA A 65 -9.10 8.75 7.97
C ALA A 65 -7.77 8.75 8.73
N THR A 66 -7.23 7.57 9.03
CA THR A 66 -5.94 7.44 9.70
C THR A 66 -4.80 7.97 8.83
N ILE A 67 -4.84 7.70 7.52
CA ILE A 67 -3.86 8.26 6.57
C ILE A 67 -3.93 9.79 6.58
N SER A 68 -5.13 10.36 6.57
CA SER A 68 -5.31 11.81 6.61
C SER A 68 -4.78 12.43 7.90
N GLU A 69 -4.99 11.76 9.04
CA GLU A 69 -4.48 12.21 10.33
C GLU A 69 -2.94 12.25 10.37
N HIS A 70 -2.29 11.39 9.62
CA HIS A 70 -0.83 11.27 9.57
C HIS A 70 -0.24 11.85 8.29
N ALA A 71 -1.00 12.63 7.53
CA ALA A 71 -0.59 13.15 6.23
C ALA A 71 0.78 13.85 6.22
N PRO A 72 1.13 14.72 7.19
CA PRO A 72 2.45 15.36 7.17
C PRO A 72 3.61 14.39 7.28
N ARG A 73 3.45 13.32 8.07
CA ARG A 73 4.49 12.29 8.22
C ARG A 73 4.55 11.37 7.01
N ILE A 74 3.41 11.04 6.40
CA ILE A 74 3.35 10.17 5.22
C ILE A 74 3.93 10.86 3.99
N GLY A 75 3.58 12.13 3.79
CA GLY A 75 4.02 12.92 2.65
C GLY A 75 3.44 12.45 1.31
N PRO A 76 3.56 13.27 0.26
CA PRO A 76 3.12 12.88 -1.08
C PRO A 76 3.89 11.67 -1.60
N LYS A 77 3.18 10.63 -2.03
CA LYS A 77 3.80 9.41 -2.54
C LYS A 77 2.88 8.64 -3.48
N LYS A 78 3.48 7.77 -4.28
CA LYS A 78 2.76 6.80 -5.09
C LYS A 78 2.54 5.52 -4.29
N VAL A 79 1.38 4.91 -4.49
CA VAL A 79 1.03 3.59 -3.94
C VAL A 79 0.56 2.71 -5.07
N ALA A 80 1.32 1.68 -5.41
CA ALA A 80 0.91 0.66 -6.36
C ALA A 80 0.31 -0.52 -5.58
N MET A 81 -0.92 -0.89 -5.89
CA MET A 81 -1.60 -2.02 -5.28
C MET A 81 -1.74 -3.14 -6.30
N LEU A 82 -1.15 -4.29 -6.02
CA LEU A 82 -1.21 -5.45 -6.91
C LEU A 82 -2.21 -6.47 -6.38
N THR A 83 -3.17 -6.83 -7.23
CA THR A 83 -4.21 -7.81 -6.90
C THR A 83 -4.20 -8.98 -7.88
N SER A 84 -4.79 -10.11 -7.48
CA SER A 84 -4.96 -11.28 -8.34
C SER A 84 -6.41 -11.76 -8.43
N ARG A 85 -7.30 -11.25 -7.55
CA ARG A 85 -8.72 -11.64 -7.50
C ARG A 85 -9.61 -10.47 -7.88
N PRO A 86 -10.72 -10.70 -8.61
CA PRO A 86 -11.64 -9.62 -8.98
C PRO A 86 -12.20 -8.86 -7.77
N ILE A 87 -12.54 -9.57 -6.68
CA ILE A 87 -13.09 -8.91 -5.49
C ILE A 87 -12.06 -7.99 -4.84
N THR A 88 -10.82 -8.44 -4.72
CA THR A 88 -9.74 -7.64 -4.16
C THR A 88 -9.45 -6.43 -5.04
N PHE A 89 -9.47 -6.62 -6.35
CA PHE A 89 -9.31 -5.53 -7.31
C PHE A 89 -10.40 -4.47 -7.12
N GLY A 90 -11.66 -4.90 -7.03
CA GLY A 90 -12.79 -3.99 -6.84
C GLY A 90 -12.69 -3.18 -5.55
N VAL A 91 -12.35 -3.84 -4.45
CA VAL A 91 -12.17 -3.16 -3.15
C VAL A 91 -10.99 -2.19 -3.18
N ALA A 92 -9.87 -2.58 -3.79
CA ALA A 92 -8.72 -1.70 -3.95
C ALA A 92 -9.06 -0.46 -4.78
N ARG A 93 -9.92 -0.59 -5.81
CA ARG A 93 -10.41 0.54 -6.59
C ARG A 93 -11.27 1.49 -5.75
N VAL A 94 -12.06 0.96 -4.82
CA VAL A 94 -12.82 1.81 -3.88
C VAL A 94 -11.86 2.58 -2.97
N PHE A 95 -10.82 1.93 -2.48
CA PHE A 95 -9.78 2.60 -1.68
C PHE A 95 -9.12 3.73 -2.48
N GLU A 96 -8.76 3.47 -3.73
CA GLU A 96 -8.17 4.49 -4.63
C GLU A 96 -9.08 5.72 -4.72
N ALA A 97 -10.37 5.50 -4.95
CA ALA A 97 -11.34 6.58 -5.06
C ALA A 97 -11.50 7.37 -3.75
N LEU A 98 -11.57 6.66 -2.61
CA LEU A 98 -11.67 7.30 -1.30
C LEU A 98 -10.43 8.13 -0.97
N ALA A 99 -9.24 7.61 -1.29
CA ALA A 99 -7.98 8.31 -1.05
C ALA A 99 -7.92 9.62 -1.82
N GLU A 100 -8.47 9.66 -3.02
CA GLU A 100 -8.55 10.87 -3.84
C GLU A 100 -9.59 11.86 -3.31
N VAL A 101 -10.80 11.36 -3.02
CA VAL A 101 -11.92 12.20 -2.54
C VAL A 101 -11.59 12.84 -1.18
N GLU A 102 -10.94 12.11 -0.29
CA GLU A 102 -10.57 12.60 1.05
C GLU A 102 -9.27 13.41 1.05
N ASP A 103 -8.72 13.72 -0.11
CA ASP A 103 -7.54 14.57 -0.29
C ASP A 103 -6.33 14.08 0.54
N THR A 104 -6.07 12.77 0.50
CA THR A 104 -4.87 12.21 1.12
C THR A 104 -3.63 12.52 0.31
N PRO A 105 -2.41 12.41 0.88
CA PRO A 105 -1.18 12.62 0.10
C PRO A 105 -0.85 11.48 -0.84
N LEU A 106 -1.73 10.49 -1.00
CA LEU A 106 -1.48 9.29 -1.79
C LEU A 106 -1.94 9.46 -3.24
N GLN A 107 -1.09 9.03 -4.17
CA GLN A 107 -1.47 8.75 -5.54
C GLN A 107 -1.56 7.24 -5.69
N VAL A 108 -2.76 6.69 -5.60
CA VAL A 108 -3.01 5.24 -5.61
C VAL A 108 -3.33 4.76 -7.01
N LYS A 109 -2.77 3.64 -7.42
CA LYS A 109 -3.16 2.95 -8.64
C LYS A 109 -3.20 1.45 -8.41
N VAL A 110 -4.23 0.78 -8.95
CA VAL A 110 -4.48 -0.64 -8.77
C VAL A 110 -4.13 -1.41 -10.03
N PHE A 111 -3.44 -2.53 -9.87
CA PHE A 111 -2.96 -3.37 -10.96
C PHE A 111 -3.32 -4.83 -10.72
N ASN A 112 -3.44 -5.60 -11.80
CA ASN A 112 -3.52 -7.06 -11.77
C ASN A 112 -2.34 -7.72 -12.52
N ASP A 113 -1.34 -6.92 -12.86
CA ASP A 113 -0.11 -7.36 -13.51
C ASP A 113 1.09 -6.74 -12.78
N ARG A 114 1.99 -7.59 -12.28
CA ARG A 114 3.15 -7.18 -11.48
C ARG A 114 4.10 -6.27 -12.25
N SER A 115 4.37 -6.61 -13.51
CA SER A 115 5.27 -5.80 -14.35
C SER A 115 4.72 -4.40 -14.57
N ALA A 116 3.41 -4.29 -14.81
CA ALA A 116 2.75 -2.99 -14.99
C ALA A 116 2.80 -2.17 -13.70
N ALA A 117 2.60 -2.80 -12.55
CA ALA A 117 2.67 -2.13 -11.25
C ALA A 117 4.04 -1.52 -11.02
N TRP A 118 5.11 -2.28 -11.24
CA TRP A 118 6.48 -1.79 -11.05
C TRP A 118 6.86 -0.75 -12.09
N ALA A 119 6.44 -0.91 -13.35
CA ALA A 119 6.73 0.08 -14.40
C ALA A 119 6.12 1.44 -14.07
N TRP A 120 4.93 1.46 -13.47
CA TRP A 120 4.30 2.70 -13.05
C TRP A 120 4.96 3.29 -11.80
N LEU A 121 5.26 2.45 -10.81
CA LEU A 121 5.80 2.91 -9.52
C LEU A 121 7.26 3.37 -9.66
N ARG A 122 8.07 2.63 -10.40
CA ARG A 122 9.50 2.84 -10.56
C ARG A 122 9.93 2.55 -11.99
N PRO A 123 9.71 3.48 -12.94
CA PRO A 123 10.18 3.28 -14.32
C PRO A 123 11.70 3.00 -14.35
N GLY A 124 12.08 1.91 -15.02
CA GLY A 124 13.49 1.51 -15.12
C GLY A 124 14.05 0.76 -13.92
N PHE A 125 13.24 0.50 -12.89
CA PHE A 125 13.69 -0.24 -11.70
C PHE A 125 13.81 -1.74 -12.00
N ASP A 126 14.90 -2.37 -11.50
CA ASP A 126 15.13 -3.80 -11.68
C ASP A 126 14.32 -4.62 -10.65
N GLN A 127 13.24 -5.23 -11.12
CA GLN A 127 12.39 -6.07 -10.28
C GLN A 127 13.12 -7.30 -9.72
N ALA A 128 14.12 -7.81 -10.44
CA ALA A 128 14.88 -8.99 -10.01
C ALA A 128 15.66 -8.71 -8.72
N GLU A 129 16.21 -7.52 -8.57
CA GLU A 129 16.90 -7.11 -7.34
C GLU A 129 15.93 -7.09 -6.16
N LEU A 130 14.71 -6.57 -6.34
CA LEU A 130 13.70 -6.56 -5.32
C LEU A 130 13.21 -7.96 -4.96
N SER A 131 13.01 -8.82 -5.95
CA SER A 131 12.54 -10.18 -5.73
C SER A 131 13.48 -10.98 -4.84
N ASN A 132 14.77 -10.71 -4.91
CA ASN A 132 15.77 -11.38 -4.08
C ASN A 132 15.82 -10.88 -2.64
N THR A 133 15.18 -9.74 -2.36
CA THR A 133 15.23 -9.10 -1.04
C THR A 133 13.90 -9.16 -0.30
N VAL A 134 12.84 -9.53 -0.98
CA VAL A 134 11.50 -9.72 -0.43
C VAL A 134 11.21 -11.21 -0.22
#